data_6d192095f7a8d10d147e41b05e643963
#
_entry.id   6d192095f7a8d10d147e41b05e643963
#
_cell.length_a   1.000
_cell.length_b   1.000
_cell.length_c   1.000
_cell.angle_alpha   90.00
_cell.angle_beta   90.00
_cell.angle_gamma   90.00
#
_symmetry.space_group_name_H-M   'P 1'
#
loop_
_entity.id
_entity.type
_entity.pdbx_description
1 polymer ?
#
loop_
_entity_poly.entity_id
_entity_poly.type
_entity_poly.pdbx_seq_one_letter_code
_entity_poly.pdbx_strand_id
1 'polypeptide(L)'
;MLGFIIGDVVGSVYAFRPIKTKKFEFFDINGHFTDDTVLAAGVQNVLKAYYAQGKQLDFKAALTEELLRISWEYQDKDNMAYSRFFNQWMFEDEPKPYGSAGIMAASRSVPVGFMAESLEEAESLGQQQAEITHNHVEGLKGARCAAGCVFLAKSGKSKEEVLAYAKKYYPFQFDLLGLRQQYNYIPTCPMALEPAIFCYIISNSFEDAVRNAIYIGGADSMSAITGGLAEATYGVPEELAQQVDSYLDDEIRAAFDK
;
A
#
# COMPACT_ATOMS: atom_id res chain seq x y z
N MET A 1 -2.90 -0.75 -11.13
CA MET A 1 -2.29 -0.39 -9.82
C MET A 1 -1.03 0.49 -9.92
N LEU A 2 -0.90 1.20 -11.00
CA LEU A 2 0.26 2.08 -11.20
C LEU A 2 0.36 3.21 -10.17
N GLY A 3 -0.78 3.73 -9.69
CA GLY A 3 -0.78 4.80 -8.69
C GLY A 3 -0.18 4.41 -7.35
N PHE A 4 -0.35 3.15 -6.93
CA PHE A 4 0.31 2.61 -5.76
C PHE A 4 1.84 2.61 -5.96
N ILE A 5 2.30 2.08 -7.09
CA ILE A 5 3.74 2.02 -7.44
C ILE A 5 4.33 3.43 -7.55
N ILE A 6 3.62 4.36 -8.21
CA ILE A 6 4.05 5.76 -8.30
C ILE A 6 4.21 6.37 -6.91
N GLY A 7 3.26 6.13 -6.02
CA GLY A 7 3.35 6.60 -4.64
C GLY A 7 4.58 6.05 -3.91
N ASP A 8 4.87 4.76 -4.07
CA ASP A 8 6.04 4.09 -3.51
C ASP A 8 7.34 4.69 -4.06
N VAL A 9 7.49 4.75 -5.39
CA VAL A 9 8.67 5.33 -6.06
C VAL A 9 8.90 6.79 -5.65
N VAL A 10 7.85 7.62 -5.65
CA VAL A 10 7.95 9.02 -5.22
C VAL A 10 8.28 9.14 -3.75
N GLY A 11 7.72 8.27 -2.91
CA GLY A 11 7.95 8.25 -1.45
C GLY A 11 9.34 7.76 -1.05
N SER A 12 9.94 6.85 -1.82
CA SER A 12 11.18 6.15 -1.48
C SER A 12 12.34 7.08 -1.13
N VAL A 13 12.50 8.17 -1.86
CA VAL A 13 13.59 9.15 -1.63
C VAL A 13 13.41 9.97 -0.36
N TYR A 14 12.22 9.96 0.24
CA TYR A 14 11.88 10.72 1.44
C TYR A 14 11.75 9.88 2.70
N ALA A 15 11.89 8.54 2.61
CA ALA A 15 11.74 7.61 3.72
C ALA A 15 12.59 7.99 4.94
N PHE A 16 13.84 8.43 4.72
CA PHE A 16 14.77 8.83 5.78
C PHE A 16 15.05 10.34 5.83
N ARG A 17 14.47 11.12 4.91
CA ARG A 17 14.71 12.57 4.78
C ARG A 17 13.43 13.31 4.41
N PRO A 18 12.43 13.37 5.31
CA PRO A 18 11.16 14.03 5.01
C PRO A 18 11.36 15.53 4.72
N ILE A 19 10.79 15.98 3.61
CA ILE A 19 10.98 17.37 3.13
C ILE A 19 9.85 18.33 3.53
N LYS A 20 8.69 17.82 3.87
CA LYS A 20 7.50 18.60 4.32
C LYS A 20 7.15 19.79 3.42
N THR A 21 7.29 19.61 2.10
CA THR A 21 6.93 20.59 1.06
C THR A 21 6.21 19.92 -0.10
N LYS A 22 5.36 20.65 -0.82
CA LYS A 22 4.75 20.18 -2.09
C LYS A 22 5.61 20.52 -3.33
N LYS A 23 6.69 21.29 -3.15
CA LYS A 23 7.57 21.73 -4.24
C LYS A 23 8.78 20.81 -4.31
N PHE A 24 8.68 19.77 -5.14
CA PHE A 24 9.75 18.83 -5.43
C PHE A 24 9.52 18.21 -6.83
N GLU A 25 10.58 17.72 -7.44
CA GLU A 25 10.47 16.92 -8.68
C GLU A 25 9.70 15.63 -8.36
N PHE A 26 8.62 15.38 -9.13
CA PHE A 26 7.70 14.29 -8.80
C PHE A 26 8.38 12.94 -8.91
N PHE A 27 9.17 12.73 -9.96
CA PHE A 27 10.05 11.57 -10.08
C PHE A 27 11.50 12.01 -9.92
N ASP A 28 12.11 11.70 -8.80
CA ASP A 28 13.54 11.92 -8.54
C ASP A 28 14.37 10.82 -9.24
N ILE A 29 15.56 11.15 -9.73
CA ILE A 29 16.46 10.19 -10.38
C ILE A 29 16.90 9.06 -9.44
N ASN A 30 16.84 9.26 -8.13
CA ASN A 30 17.14 8.25 -7.12
C ASN A 30 15.88 7.52 -6.65
N GLY A 31 14.71 7.83 -7.21
CA GLY A 31 13.47 7.13 -6.92
C GLY A 31 13.59 5.66 -7.33
N HIS A 32 12.96 4.78 -6.56
CA HIS A 32 12.93 3.35 -6.81
C HIS A 32 11.69 2.76 -6.14
N PHE A 33 11.21 1.64 -6.64
CA PHE A 33 10.21 0.87 -5.89
C PHE A 33 10.86 0.19 -4.69
N THR A 34 10.07 -0.07 -3.66
CA THR A 34 10.54 -0.66 -2.40
C THR A 34 9.88 -2.02 -2.16
N ASP A 35 10.08 -2.56 -0.95
CA ASP A 35 9.39 -3.76 -0.49
C ASP A 35 7.86 -3.60 -0.47
N ASP A 36 7.33 -2.39 -0.41
CA ASP A 36 5.89 -2.14 -0.59
C ASP A 36 5.39 -2.63 -1.95
N THR A 37 6.04 -2.24 -3.04
CA THR A 37 5.68 -2.68 -4.40
C THR A 37 5.93 -4.18 -4.59
N VAL A 38 7.06 -4.71 -4.10
CA VAL A 38 7.40 -6.14 -4.22
C VAL A 38 6.36 -7.01 -3.52
N LEU A 39 6.02 -6.70 -2.28
CA LEU A 39 5.05 -7.49 -1.53
C LEU A 39 3.62 -7.31 -2.04
N ALA A 40 3.27 -6.13 -2.57
CA ALA A 40 2.00 -5.92 -3.25
C ALA A 40 1.91 -6.71 -4.56
N ALA A 41 3.02 -6.86 -5.30
CA ALA A 41 3.09 -7.72 -6.49
C ALA A 41 2.83 -9.19 -6.15
N GLY A 42 3.40 -9.69 -5.05
CA GLY A 42 3.11 -11.04 -4.56
C GLY A 42 1.62 -11.23 -4.25
N VAL A 43 0.99 -10.28 -3.55
CA VAL A 43 -0.47 -10.32 -3.32
C VAL A 43 -1.25 -10.30 -4.62
N GLN A 44 -0.87 -9.46 -5.58
CA GLN A 44 -1.51 -9.35 -6.89
C GLN A 44 -1.44 -10.65 -7.68
N ASN A 45 -0.28 -11.33 -7.69
CA ASN A 45 -0.10 -12.61 -8.35
C ASN A 45 -1.05 -13.69 -7.80
N VAL A 46 -1.14 -13.78 -6.47
CA VAL A 46 -2.03 -14.75 -5.83
C VAL A 46 -3.50 -14.42 -6.04
N LEU A 47 -3.88 -13.14 -6.03
CA LEU A 47 -5.25 -12.72 -6.35
C LEU A 47 -5.62 -13.11 -7.79
N LYS A 48 -4.73 -12.86 -8.78
CA LYS A 48 -4.95 -13.31 -10.17
C LYS A 48 -5.21 -14.84 -10.23
N ALA A 49 -4.37 -15.63 -9.55
CA ALA A 49 -4.53 -17.09 -9.51
C ALA A 49 -5.82 -17.51 -8.78
N TYR A 50 -6.16 -16.86 -7.67
CA TYR A 50 -7.37 -17.11 -6.88
C TYR A 50 -8.64 -16.91 -7.72
N TYR A 51 -8.75 -15.80 -8.44
CA TYR A 51 -9.89 -15.55 -9.31
C TYR A 51 -9.91 -16.45 -10.55
N ALA A 52 -8.76 -16.71 -11.17
CA ALA A 52 -8.65 -17.62 -12.32
C ALA A 52 -9.08 -19.05 -11.98
N GLN A 53 -8.90 -19.50 -10.73
CA GLN A 53 -9.33 -20.80 -10.24
C GLN A 53 -10.74 -20.78 -9.62
N GLY A 54 -11.55 -19.75 -9.90
CA GLY A 54 -12.91 -19.66 -9.38
C GLY A 54 -12.98 -19.61 -7.85
N LYS A 55 -11.97 -19.01 -7.21
CA LYS A 55 -11.86 -18.82 -5.74
C LYS A 55 -11.69 -20.15 -4.95
N GLN A 56 -11.17 -21.19 -5.59
CA GLN A 56 -10.93 -22.49 -4.95
C GLN A 56 -9.50 -22.63 -4.37
N LEU A 57 -8.61 -21.67 -4.66
CA LEU A 57 -7.25 -21.65 -4.14
C LEU A 57 -7.25 -21.41 -2.62
N ASP A 58 -6.44 -22.15 -1.86
CA ASP A 58 -6.13 -21.76 -0.48
C ASP A 58 -5.30 -20.48 -0.50
N PHE A 59 -5.99 -19.35 -0.34
CA PHE A 59 -5.42 -18.03 -0.50
C PHE A 59 -4.25 -17.77 0.47
N LYS A 60 -4.36 -18.20 1.73
CA LYS A 60 -3.32 -17.96 2.73
C LYS A 60 -2.08 -18.81 2.49
N ALA A 61 -2.27 -20.09 2.16
CA ALA A 61 -1.14 -20.97 1.83
C ALA A 61 -0.40 -20.48 0.58
N ALA A 62 -1.12 -20.21 -0.50
CA ALA A 62 -0.53 -19.70 -1.74
C ALA A 62 0.17 -18.37 -1.56
N LEU A 63 -0.42 -17.47 -0.75
CA LEU A 63 0.21 -16.17 -0.50
C LEU A 63 1.45 -16.28 0.39
N THR A 64 1.48 -17.21 1.33
CA THR A 64 2.69 -17.46 2.13
C THR A 64 3.85 -17.91 1.23
N GLU A 65 3.59 -18.87 0.34
CA GLU A 65 4.58 -19.36 -0.64
C GLU A 65 5.06 -18.24 -1.58
N GLU A 66 4.13 -17.45 -2.11
CA GLU A 66 4.48 -16.38 -3.04
C GLU A 66 5.23 -15.23 -2.36
N LEU A 67 4.86 -14.85 -1.13
CA LEU A 67 5.60 -13.82 -0.39
C LEU A 67 7.03 -14.28 -0.07
N LEU A 68 7.24 -15.55 0.26
CA LEU A 68 8.57 -16.12 0.41
C LEU A 68 9.34 -16.05 -0.91
N ARG A 69 8.77 -16.57 -2.00
CA ARG A 69 9.40 -16.59 -3.31
C ARG A 69 9.85 -15.19 -3.75
N ILE A 70 8.92 -14.25 -3.79
CA ILE A 70 9.22 -12.91 -4.31
C ILE A 70 10.17 -12.14 -3.38
N SER A 71 10.05 -12.33 -2.06
CA SER A 71 10.97 -11.67 -1.13
C SER A 71 12.39 -12.20 -1.24
N TRP A 72 12.58 -13.50 -1.49
CA TRP A 72 13.90 -14.09 -1.77
C TRP A 72 14.49 -13.58 -3.08
N GLU A 73 13.68 -13.41 -4.13
CA GLU A 73 14.09 -12.85 -5.42
C GLU A 73 14.67 -11.43 -5.27
N TYR A 74 14.11 -10.64 -4.33
CA TYR A 74 14.44 -9.23 -4.16
C TYR A 74 15.35 -8.93 -2.95
N GLN A 75 15.69 -9.92 -2.11
CA GLN A 75 16.38 -9.67 -0.83
C GLN A 75 17.73 -8.96 -0.96
N ASP A 76 18.47 -9.24 -2.04
CA ASP A 76 19.83 -8.72 -2.25
C ASP A 76 19.85 -7.41 -3.05
N LYS A 77 18.68 -6.85 -3.41
CA LYS A 77 18.63 -5.56 -4.09
C LYS A 77 18.82 -4.42 -3.09
N ASP A 78 19.68 -3.48 -3.39
CA ASP A 78 20.11 -2.38 -2.51
C ASP A 78 18.95 -1.50 -1.99
N ASN A 79 17.82 -1.54 -2.67
CA ASN A 79 16.64 -0.72 -2.38
C ASN A 79 15.56 -1.43 -1.55
N MET A 80 15.81 -2.67 -1.09
CA MET A 80 14.87 -3.42 -0.25
C MET A 80 15.16 -3.17 1.23
N ALA A 81 14.13 -2.79 1.97
CA ALA A 81 14.22 -2.46 3.39
C ALA A 81 13.28 -3.29 4.26
N TYR A 82 13.24 -4.61 4.02
CA TYR A 82 12.43 -5.50 4.83
C TYR A 82 12.69 -5.32 6.33
N SER A 83 11.62 -5.25 7.11
CA SER A 83 11.75 -5.14 8.57
C SER A 83 12.50 -6.35 9.15
N ARG A 84 13.17 -6.15 10.30
CA ARG A 84 13.87 -7.24 10.99
C ARG A 84 12.99 -8.48 11.21
N PHE A 85 11.73 -8.28 11.59
CA PHE A 85 10.82 -9.40 11.86
C PHE A 85 10.38 -10.10 10.58
N PHE A 86 10.20 -9.37 9.48
CA PHE A 86 9.90 -9.96 8.19
C PHE A 86 11.10 -10.76 7.66
N ASN A 87 12.31 -10.22 7.79
CA ASN A 87 13.52 -10.96 7.46
C ASN A 87 13.64 -12.26 8.26
N GLN A 88 13.39 -12.24 9.57
CA GLN A 88 13.38 -13.47 10.38
C GLN A 88 12.33 -14.46 9.87
N TRP A 89 11.13 -13.99 9.57
CA TRP A 89 10.03 -14.80 9.03
C TRP A 89 10.39 -15.49 7.71
N MET A 90 11.13 -14.82 6.83
CA MET A 90 11.59 -15.40 5.56
C MET A 90 12.54 -16.58 5.72
N PHE A 91 13.29 -16.67 6.83
CA PHE A 91 14.28 -17.71 7.10
C PHE A 91 13.74 -18.86 7.96
N GLU A 92 12.46 -18.82 8.37
CA GLU A 92 11.86 -19.91 9.15
C GLU A 92 11.43 -21.07 8.24
N ASP A 93 11.68 -22.32 8.65
CA ASP A 93 11.22 -23.51 7.92
C ASP A 93 9.69 -23.58 7.87
N GLU A 94 9.02 -23.15 8.92
CA GLU A 94 7.56 -23.03 9.03
C GLU A 94 7.21 -21.61 9.48
N PRO A 95 7.14 -20.63 8.56
CA PRO A 95 6.93 -19.25 8.92
C PRO A 95 5.56 -19.01 9.57
N LYS A 96 5.57 -18.39 10.75
CA LYS A 96 4.36 -18.09 11.54
C LYS A 96 4.19 -16.59 11.72
N PRO A 97 2.93 -16.12 11.84
CA PRO A 97 2.68 -14.71 12.11
C PRO A 97 3.42 -14.24 13.37
N TYR A 98 4.03 -13.06 13.29
CA TYR A 98 4.85 -12.49 14.38
C TYR A 98 4.20 -11.30 15.08
N GLY A 99 2.89 -11.10 14.92
CA GLY A 99 2.14 -10.09 15.68
C GLY A 99 2.44 -8.65 15.29
N SER A 100 2.86 -8.39 14.04
CA SER A 100 3.12 -7.02 13.58
C SER A 100 1.85 -6.17 13.51
N ALA A 101 1.97 -4.89 13.92
CA ALA A 101 0.99 -3.84 13.66
C ALA A 101 1.48 -2.88 12.55
N GLY A 102 2.49 -3.27 11.78
CA GLY A 102 3.14 -2.48 10.75
C GLY A 102 2.21 -2.05 9.64
N ILE A 103 2.53 -0.91 9.01
CA ILE A 103 1.74 -0.33 7.90
C ILE A 103 1.70 -1.23 6.67
N MET A 104 2.65 -2.16 6.52
CA MET A 104 2.69 -3.12 5.43
C MET A 104 1.42 -4.00 5.36
N ALA A 105 0.72 -4.24 6.49
CA ALA A 105 -0.58 -4.88 6.48
C ALA A 105 -1.61 -4.13 5.62
N ALA A 106 -1.62 -2.80 5.71
CA ALA A 106 -2.50 -1.93 4.95
C ALA A 106 -1.99 -1.75 3.50
N SER A 107 -0.68 -1.59 3.32
CA SER A 107 -0.06 -1.42 2.01
C SER A 107 -0.35 -2.61 1.09
N ARG A 108 -0.09 -3.84 1.54
CA ARG A 108 -0.42 -5.07 0.80
C ARG A 108 -1.92 -5.32 0.59
N SER A 109 -2.79 -4.58 1.27
CA SER A 109 -4.25 -4.65 1.07
C SER A 109 -4.75 -3.84 -0.11
N VAL A 110 -3.94 -2.96 -0.68
CA VAL A 110 -4.33 -2.13 -1.84
C VAL A 110 -4.69 -2.99 -3.05
N PRO A 111 -3.89 -4.00 -3.48
CA PRO A 111 -4.28 -4.94 -4.54
C PRO A 111 -5.62 -5.64 -4.27
N VAL A 112 -5.85 -6.03 -3.01
CA VAL A 112 -7.11 -6.68 -2.60
C VAL A 112 -8.30 -5.77 -2.90
N GLY A 113 -8.24 -4.49 -2.51
CA GLY A 113 -9.31 -3.53 -2.77
C GLY A 113 -9.57 -3.32 -4.27
N PHE A 114 -8.53 -3.39 -5.11
CA PHE A 114 -8.70 -3.31 -6.56
C PHE A 114 -9.34 -4.56 -7.18
N MET A 115 -9.10 -5.75 -6.64
CA MET A 115 -9.54 -6.99 -7.24
C MET A 115 -10.83 -7.56 -6.65
N ALA A 116 -11.17 -7.22 -5.41
CA ALA A 116 -12.37 -7.71 -4.76
C ALA A 116 -13.66 -7.35 -5.52
N GLU A 117 -14.66 -8.23 -5.44
CA GLU A 117 -15.97 -8.09 -6.10
C GLU A 117 -17.03 -7.52 -5.15
N SER A 118 -16.76 -7.53 -3.82
CA SER A 118 -17.63 -6.92 -2.82
C SER A 118 -16.82 -6.32 -1.67
N LEU A 119 -17.45 -5.44 -0.88
CA LEU A 119 -16.82 -4.85 0.30
C LEU A 119 -16.46 -5.92 1.35
N GLU A 120 -17.34 -6.88 1.55
CA GLU A 120 -17.12 -8.00 2.48
C GLU A 120 -15.92 -8.86 2.05
N GLU A 121 -15.80 -9.11 0.76
CA GLU A 121 -14.65 -9.83 0.20
C GLU A 121 -13.36 -9.03 0.34
N ALA A 122 -13.39 -7.71 0.07
CA ALA A 122 -12.25 -6.83 0.27
C ALA A 122 -11.75 -6.87 1.74
N GLU A 123 -12.67 -6.78 2.69
CA GLU A 123 -12.34 -6.87 4.12
C GLU A 123 -11.78 -8.26 4.48
N SER A 124 -12.41 -9.33 3.98
CA SER A 124 -12.03 -10.71 4.28
C SER A 124 -10.64 -11.05 3.73
N LEU A 125 -10.39 -10.79 2.44
CA LEU A 125 -9.09 -11.06 1.82
C LEU A 125 -8.00 -10.11 2.36
N GLY A 126 -8.35 -8.84 2.66
CA GLY A 126 -7.47 -7.90 3.33
C GLY A 126 -7.02 -8.41 4.70
N GLN A 127 -7.93 -8.99 5.48
CA GLN A 127 -7.58 -9.62 6.75
C GLN A 127 -6.72 -10.87 6.55
N GLN A 128 -7.10 -11.77 5.64
CA GLN A 128 -6.38 -13.03 5.39
C GLN A 128 -4.93 -12.80 4.97
N GLN A 129 -4.66 -11.81 4.09
CA GLN A 129 -3.29 -11.49 3.70
C GLN A 129 -2.46 -10.94 4.88
N ALA A 130 -3.09 -10.17 5.78
CA ALA A 130 -2.40 -9.65 6.95
C ALA A 130 -2.11 -10.73 7.99
N GLU A 131 -3.00 -11.70 8.17
CA GLU A 131 -2.85 -12.79 9.14
C GLU A 131 -1.58 -13.61 8.96
N ILE A 132 -0.94 -13.59 7.79
CA ILE A 132 0.29 -14.34 7.51
C ILE A 132 1.48 -13.80 8.31
N THR A 133 1.51 -12.50 8.57
CA THR A 133 2.64 -11.81 9.24
C THR A 133 2.14 -10.82 10.31
N HIS A 134 1.09 -10.07 10.02
CA HIS A 134 0.59 -8.92 10.76
C HIS A 134 -0.70 -9.23 11.54
N ASN A 135 -0.69 -10.30 12.32
CA ASN A 135 -1.87 -10.77 13.07
C ASN A 135 -2.14 -9.99 14.39
N HIS A 136 -1.49 -8.86 14.61
CA HIS A 136 -1.87 -7.93 15.65
C HIS A 136 -3.22 -7.27 15.33
N VAL A 137 -4.05 -7.01 16.35
CA VAL A 137 -5.39 -6.42 16.16
C VAL A 137 -5.38 -5.14 15.30
N GLU A 138 -4.38 -4.27 15.48
CA GLU A 138 -4.24 -3.04 14.67
C GLU A 138 -3.73 -3.33 13.25
N GLY A 139 -2.95 -4.38 13.03
CA GLY A 139 -2.55 -4.83 11.69
C GLY A 139 -3.76 -5.33 10.89
N LEU A 140 -4.56 -6.22 11.48
CA LEU A 140 -5.78 -6.75 10.86
C LEU A 140 -6.81 -5.64 10.58
N LYS A 141 -6.98 -4.74 11.55
CA LYS A 141 -7.85 -3.56 11.43
C LYS A 141 -7.43 -2.65 10.28
N GLY A 142 -6.11 -2.35 10.16
CA GLY A 142 -5.57 -1.54 9.10
C GLY A 142 -5.73 -2.17 7.72
N ALA A 143 -5.48 -3.47 7.62
CA ALA A 143 -5.63 -4.23 6.38
C ALA A 143 -7.08 -4.19 5.85
N ARG A 144 -8.06 -4.45 6.71
CA ARG A 144 -9.48 -4.37 6.35
C ARG A 144 -9.88 -2.95 5.93
N CYS A 145 -9.44 -1.95 6.70
CA CYS A 145 -9.73 -0.56 6.40
C CYS A 145 -9.16 -0.15 5.02
N ALA A 146 -7.91 -0.46 4.73
CA ALA A 146 -7.26 -0.11 3.48
C ALA A 146 -7.93 -0.78 2.28
N ALA A 147 -8.15 -2.11 2.33
CA ALA A 147 -8.83 -2.85 1.28
C ALA A 147 -10.23 -2.30 1.00
N GLY A 148 -11.02 -2.06 2.06
CA GLY A 148 -12.37 -1.52 1.93
C GLY A 148 -12.40 -0.10 1.38
N CYS A 149 -11.49 0.79 1.79
CA CYS A 149 -11.37 2.14 1.24
C CYS A 149 -11.06 2.13 -0.26
N VAL A 150 -10.09 1.29 -0.69
CA VAL A 150 -9.73 1.15 -2.11
C VAL A 150 -10.89 0.57 -2.91
N PHE A 151 -11.56 -0.47 -2.40
CA PHE A 151 -12.74 -1.06 -3.05
C PHE A 151 -13.85 -0.02 -3.26
N LEU A 152 -14.18 0.75 -2.24
CA LEU A 152 -15.22 1.79 -2.32
C LEU A 152 -14.84 2.88 -3.33
N ALA A 153 -13.59 3.37 -3.28
CA ALA A 153 -13.11 4.37 -4.23
C ALA A 153 -13.18 3.86 -5.67
N LYS A 154 -12.70 2.64 -5.95
CA LYS A 154 -12.78 1.98 -7.26
C LYS A 154 -14.23 1.77 -7.73
N SER A 155 -15.14 1.50 -6.80
CA SER A 155 -16.57 1.33 -7.09
C SER A 155 -17.31 2.66 -7.35
N GLY A 156 -16.59 3.79 -7.44
CA GLY A 156 -17.16 5.11 -7.72
C GLY A 156 -17.81 5.77 -6.52
N LYS A 157 -17.55 5.32 -5.31
CA LYS A 157 -18.02 5.98 -4.08
C LYS A 157 -17.32 7.33 -3.90
N SER A 158 -18.06 8.31 -3.39
CA SER A 158 -17.49 9.62 -3.12
C SER A 158 -16.44 9.56 -2.01
N LYS A 159 -15.56 10.56 -1.95
CA LYS A 159 -14.56 10.65 -0.89
C LYS A 159 -15.18 10.78 0.50
N GLU A 160 -16.37 11.39 0.60
CA GLU A 160 -17.16 11.46 1.82
C GLU A 160 -17.67 10.08 2.26
N GLU A 161 -18.09 9.23 1.32
CA GLU A 161 -18.52 7.85 1.60
C GLU A 161 -17.32 6.99 2.03
N VAL A 162 -16.16 7.13 1.37
CA VAL A 162 -14.90 6.47 1.76
C VAL A 162 -14.48 6.92 3.15
N LEU A 163 -14.51 8.22 3.45
CA LEU A 163 -14.22 8.76 4.76
C LEU A 163 -15.17 8.24 5.84
N ALA A 164 -16.46 8.19 5.54
CA ALA A 164 -17.47 7.65 6.47
C ALA A 164 -17.23 6.18 6.79
N TYR A 165 -16.78 5.41 5.81
CA TYR A 165 -16.34 4.02 6.03
C TYR A 165 -15.06 3.96 6.88
N ALA A 166 -14.01 4.73 6.54
CA ALA A 166 -12.75 4.75 7.25
C ALA A 166 -12.91 5.16 8.73
N LYS A 167 -13.87 6.04 9.02
CA LYS A 167 -14.22 6.47 10.39
C LYS A 167 -14.76 5.35 11.28
N LYS A 168 -15.15 4.21 10.76
CA LYS A 168 -15.46 3.01 11.55
C LYS A 168 -14.21 2.41 12.20
N TYR A 169 -13.03 2.73 11.67
CA TYR A 169 -11.74 2.21 12.09
C TYR A 169 -10.86 3.24 12.81
N TYR A 170 -10.85 4.52 12.33
CA TYR A 170 -9.97 5.58 12.81
C TYR A 170 -10.75 6.89 12.99
N PRO A 171 -10.38 7.77 13.94
CA PRO A 171 -11.18 8.95 14.31
C PRO A 171 -11.13 10.11 13.32
N PHE A 172 -10.08 10.27 12.53
CA PHE A 172 -9.87 11.38 11.58
C PHE A 172 -10.07 12.78 12.20
N GLN A 173 -9.31 13.06 13.28
CA GLN A 173 -9.40 14.29 14.08
C GLN A 173 -8.20 15.22 13.85
N PHE A 174 -7.81 15.48 12.61
CA PHE A 174 -6.72 16.39 12.30
C PHE A 174 -6.99 17.15 11.00
N ASP A 175 -6.23 18.22 10.79
CA ASP A 175 -6.15 18.96 9.55
C ASP A 175 -4.75 18.86 8.92
N LEU A 176 -4.62 19.27 7.67
CA LEU A 176 -3.38 19.12 6.92
C LEU A 176 -2.21 19.90 7.54
N LEU A 177 -2.48 21.11 8.04
CA LEU A 177 -1.44 21.96 8.62
C LEU A 177 -0.96 21.41 9.96
N GLY A 178 -1.89 20.95 10.80
CA GLY A 178 -1.57 20.29 12.07
C GLY A 178 -0.74 19.04 11.87
N LEU A 179 -1.12 18.19 10.88
CA LEU A 179 -0.32 17.01 10.50
C LEU A 179 1.09 17.44 10.06
N ARG A 180 1.21 18.40 9.15
CA ARG A 180 2.52 18.86 8.69
C ARG A 180 3.44 19.30 9.82
N GLN A 181 2.91 19.97 10.82
CA GLN A 181 3.70 20.51 11.95
C GLN A 181 4.11 19.45 12.97
N GLN A 182 3.21 18.50 13.27
CA GLN A 182 3.33 17.61 14.40
C GLN A 182 3.60 16.15 14.01
N TYR A 183 3.26 15.76 12.79
CA TYR A 183 3.38 14.38 12.35
C TYR A 183 4.84 13.96 12.19
N ASN A 184 5.18 12.87 12.87
CA ASN A 184 6.41 12.12 12.63
C ASN A 184 6.01 10.73 12.15
N TYR A 185 6.55 10.33 11.02
CA TYR A 185 6.24 9.04 10.43
C TYR A 185 6.67 7.89 11.33
N ILE A 186 5.70 7.06 11.70
CA ILE A 186 5.91 5.79 12.39
C ILE A 186 5.20 4.72 11.56
N PRO A 187 5.92 3.71 11.03
CA PRO A 187 5.40 2.76 10.04
C PRO A 187 4.47 1.70 10.65
N THR A 188 3.43 2.14 11.34
CA THR A 188 2.38 1.28 11.90
C THR A 188 1.00 1.70 11.40
N CYS A 189 0.07 0.75 11.30
CA CYS A 189 -1.30 1.04 10.88
C CYS A 189 -1.97 2.16 11.68
N PRO A 190 -1.90 2.18 13.03
CA PRO A 190 -2.54 3.25 13.81
C PRO A 190 -1.97 4.63 13.55
N MET A 191 -0.69 4.74 13.16
CA MET A 191 -0.01 6.02 13.04
C MET A 191 0.10 6.53 11.60
N ALA A 192 0.09 5.65 10.61
CA ALA A 192 0.37 6.03 9.23
C ALA A 192 -0.83 5.88 8.28
N LEU A 193 -1.75 4.92 8.53
CA LEU A 193 -2.85 4.67 7.60
C LEU A 193 -3.89 5.79 7.61
N GLU A 194 -4.27 6.28 8.77
CA GLU A 194 -5.22 7.38 8.90
C GLU A 194 -4.74 8.66 8.20
N PRO A 195 -3.48 9.12 8.39
CA PRO A 195 -2.91 10.21 7.61
C PRO A 195 -2.84 9.94 6.10
N ALA A 196 -2.52 8.70 5.67
CA ALA A 196 -2.49 8.34 4.25
C ALA A 196 -3.87 8.50 3.59
N ILE A 197 -4.90 7.93 4.20
CA ILE A 197 -6.29 8.09 3.75
C ILE A 197 -6.71 9.57 3.75
N PHE A 198 -6.34 10.32 4.80
CA PHE A 198 -6.67 11.74 4.89
C PHE A 198 -6.05 12.55 3.73
N CYS A 199 -4.79 12.29 3.37
CA CYS A 199 -4.13 12.95 2.25
C CYS A 199 -4.87 12.72 0.92
N TYR A 200 -5.41 11.53 0.71
CA TYR A 200 -6.29 11.24 -0.41
C TYR A 200 -7.63 12.00 -0.32
N ILE A 201 -8.31 11.96 0.84
CA ILE A 201 -9.63 12.60 1.02
C ILE A 201 -9.59 14.09 0.66
N ILE A 202 -8.57 14.81 1.07
CA ILE A 202 -8.45 16.26 0.84
C ILE A 202 -7.86 16.64 -0.52
N SER A 203 -7.41 15.67 -1.32
CA SER A 203 -6.77 15.91 -2.62
C SER A 203 -7.77 16.34 -3.69
N ASN A 204 -7.27 17.02 -4.73
CA ASN A 204 -8.05 17.42 -5.89
C ASN A 204 -7.62 16.73 -7.19
N SER A 205 -6.54 15.96 -7.15
CA SER A 205 -6.02 15.17 -8.26
C SER A 205 -5.15 14.02 -7.73
N PHE A 206 -4.78 13.10 -8.62
CA PHE A 206 -3.82 12.04 -8.33
C PHE A 206 -2.50 12.59 -7.76
N GLU A 207 -1.89 13.53 -8.48
CA GLU A 207 -0.61 14.12 -8.08
C GLU A 207 -0.72 14.90 -6.76
N ASP A 208 -1.81 15.65 -6.55
CA ASP A 208 -2.03 16.38 -5.29
C ASP A 208 -2.15 15.43 -4.09
N ALA A 209 -2.74 14.24 -4.27
CA ALA A 209 -2.81 13.24 -3.21
C ALA A 209 -1.41 12.76 -2.77
N VAL A 210 -0.56 12.37 -3.71
CA VAL A 210 0.81 11.93 -3.42
C VAL A 210 1.63 13.08 -2.81
N ARG A 211 1.50 14.29 -3.36
CA ARG A 211 2.17 15.48 -2.79
C ARG A 211 1.70 15.82 -1.38
N ASN A 212 0.44 15.56 -1.04
CA ASN A 212 -0.06 15.70 0.34
C ASN A 212 0.65 14.75 1.29
N ALA A 213 0.86 13.49 0.91
CA ALA A 213 1.55 12.51 1.72
C ALA A 213 3.00 12.94 2.01
N ILE A 214 3.74 13.39 1.00
CA ILE A 214 5.11 13.93 1.18
C ILE A 214 5.10 15.22 2.01
N TYR A 215 4.12 16.09 1.79
CA TYR A 215 4.01 17.38 2.49
C TYR A 215 3.87 17.25 4.01
N ILE A 216 3.19 16.21 4.49
CA ILE A 216 3.08 15.97 5.94
C ILE A 216 4.29 15.22 6.50
N GLY A 217 5.18 14.73 5.66
CA GLY A 217 6.37 13.96 6.05
C GLY A 217 6.15 12.46 6.01
N GLY A 218 5.23 12.00 5.17
CA GLY A 218 5.07 10.59 4.84
C GLY A 218 6.23 10.08 3.97
N ALA A 219 6.32 8.77 3.89
CA ALA A 219 7.35 8.04 3.14
C ALA A 219 6.69 7.09 2.10
N ASP A 220 7.44 6.11 1.64
CA ASP A 220 7.07 5.07 0.68
C ASP A 220 5.69 4.44 0.91
N SER A 221 5.51 3.67 1.96
CA SER A 221 4.24 2.96 2.27
C SER A 221 3.04 3.91 2.33
N MET A 222 3.22 5.07 2.95
CA MET A 222 2.14 6.04 3.10
C MET A 222 1.75 6.65 1.75
N SER A 223 2.75 7.01 0.95
CA SER A 223 2.53 7.56 -0.40
C SER A 223 2.01 6.51 -1.37
N ALA A 224 2.43 5.24 -1.23
CA ALA A 224 1.90 4.10 -1.98
C ALA A 224 0.40 3.90 -1.73
N ILE A 225 -0.02 3.83 -0.47
CA ILE A 225 -1.44 3.69 -0.11
C ILE A 225 -2.25 4.89 -0.62
N THR A 226 -1.74 6.12 -0.42
CA THR A 226 -2.39 7.34 -0.90
C THR A 226 -2.53 7.35 -2.42
N GLY A 227 -1.46 6.94 -3.14
CA GLY A 227 -1.45 6.82 -4.60
C GLY A 227 -2.43 5.76 -5.12
N GLY A 228 -2.53 4.61 -4.45
CA GLY A 228 -3.51 3.59 -4.78
C GLY A 228 -4.97 4.07 -4.64
N LEU A 229 -5.28 4.76 -3.55
CA LEU A 229 -6.59 5.39 -3.34
C LEU A 229 -6.88 6.48 -4.38
N ALA A 230 -5.90 7.30 -4.71
CA ALA A 230 -6.01 8.34 -5.71
C ALA A 230 -6.24 7.78 -7.12
N GLU A 231 -5.52 6.70 -7.48
CA GLU A 231 -5.76 5.97 -8.74
C GLU A 231 -7.20 5.45 -8.83
N ALA A 232 -7.70 4.86 -7.75
CA ALA A 232 -9.05 4.30 -7.70
C ALA A 232 -10.14 5.37 -7.98
N THR A 233 -9.88 6.64 -7.67
CA THR A 233 -10.82 7.75 -7.84
C THR A 233 -10.56 8.57 -9.11
N TYR A 234 -9.32 8.92 -9.39
CA TYR A 234 -8.96 9.87 -10.45
C TYR A 234 -8.39 9.17 -11.70
N GLY A 235 -7.99 7.91 -11.58
CA GLY A 235 -7.06 7.29 -12.53
C GLY A 235 -5.63 7.83 -12.36
N VAL A 236 -4.70 7.26 -13.13
CA VAL A 236 -3.32 7.75 -13.22
C VAL A 236 -3.18 8.56 -14.51
N PRO A 237 -2.65 9.79 -14.47
CA PRO A 237 -2.33 10.56 -15.68
C PRO A 237 -1.37 9.77 -16.59
N GLU A 238 -1.63 9.76 -17.88
CA GLU A 238 -0.86 8.97 -18.86
C GLU A 238 0.64 9.28 -18.83
N GLU A 239 0.99 10.55 -18.67
CA GLU A 239 2.39 10.98 -18.55
C GLU A 239 3.09 10.34 -17.35
N LEU A 240 2.43 10.28 -16.18
CA LEU A 240 3.00 9.65 -14.99
C LEU A 240 3.06 8.13 -15.13
N ALA A 241 2.08 7.53 -15.81
CA ALA A 241 2.09 6.10 -16.12
C ALA A 241 3.26 5.70 -17.03
N GLN A 242 3.57 6.53 -18.02
CA GLN A 242 4.74 6.32 -18.90
C GLN A 242 6.07 6.52 -18.16
N GLN A 243 6.15 7.51 -17.27
CA GLN A 243 7.38 7.79 -16.52
C GLN A 243 7.72 6.69 -15.52
N VAL A 244 6.73 6.15 -14.78
CA VAL A 244 6.99 5.11 -13.79
C VAL A 244 7.49 3.81 -14.40
N ASP A 245 7.17 3.52 -15.65
CA ASP A 245 7.59 2.29 -16.33
C ASP A 245 9.12 2.12 -16.35
N SER A 246 9.86 3.23 -16.40
CA SER A 246 11.33 3.21 -16.37
C SER A 246 11.93 2.78 -15.03
N TYR A 247 11.14 2.76 -13.96
CA TYR A 247 11.54 2.33 -12.62
C TYR A 247 11.24 0.84 -12.36
N LEU A 248 10.49 0.18 -13.26
CA LEU A 248 10.02 -1.19 -13.05
C LEU A 248 10.93 -2.19 -13.77
N ASP A 249 11.17 -3.32 -13.13
CA ASP A 249 11.70 -4.50 -13.80
C ASP A 249 10.56 -5.36 -14.40
N ASP A 250 10.94 -6.40 -15.15
CA ASP A 250 9.98 -7.21 -15.89
C ASP A 250 9.03 -8.01 -14.97
N GLU A 251 9.50 -8.45 -13.80
CA GLU A 251 8.68 -9.20 -12.85
C GLU A 251 7.60 -8.31 -12.23
N ILE A 252 7.98 -7.12 -11.74
CA ILE A 252 7.02 -6.16 -11.18
C ILE A 252 6.04 -5.71 -12.26
N ARG A 253 6.53 -5.43 -13.48
CA ARG A 253 5.66 -5.06 -14.61
C ARG A 253 4.62 -6.15 -14.89
N ALA A 254 5.04 -7.41 -15.01
CA ALA A 254 4.15 -8.55 -15.28
C ALA A 254 3.10 -8.78 -14.17
N ALA A 255 3.47 -8.53 -12.91
CA ALA A 255 2.52 -8.66 -11.80
C ALA A 255 1.35 -7.68 -11.92
N PHE A 256 1.55 -6.49 -12.47
CA PHE A 256 0.54 -5.43 -12.57
C PHE A 256 -0.04 -5.23 -13.99
N ASP A 257 0.44 -5.96 -14.97
CA ASP A 257 -0.18 -6.03 -16.29
C ASP A 257 -1.61 -6.61 -16.21
N LYS A 258 -2.49 -6.10 -17.09
CA LYS A 258 -3.92 -6.43 -17.08
C LYS A 258 -4.19 -7.80 -17.67
#